data_1fa0278142c6ea33ef7af7e892ff5ec9
#
_entry.id   1fa0278142c6ea33ef7af7e892ff5ec9
#
_cell.length_a   1.000
_cell.length_b   1.000
_cell.length_c   1.000
_cell.angle_alpha   90.00
_cell.angle_beta   90.00
_cell.angle_gamma   90.00
#
_symmetry.space_group_name_H-M   'P 1'
#
loop_
_entity.id
_entity.type
_entity.pdbx_description
1 polymer ?
#
loop_
_entity_poly.entity_id
_entity_poly.type
_entity_poly.pdbx_seq_one_letter_code
_entity_poly.pdbx_strand_id
1 'polypeptide(L)'
;MRISVTNRCNFRCTYCMPETKNVDETLSLDEIYEVALAASKCGITKFKITGGEPLIRDGITDFIKRLYDIDSVKDITITTNGFYLCKYAEDLVEAGLSSVNISLDSLKKDRFLKITGVDALDDVMEG
;
A
#
# COMPACT_ATOMS: atom_id res chain seq x y z
N MET A 1 -0.57 -11.87 -7.53
CA MET A 1 -0.45 -12.16 -6.08
C MET A 1 -0.75 -10.89 -5.29
N ARG A 2 -1.40 -10.98 -4.12
CA ARG A 2 -1.57 -9.86 -3.20
C ARG A 2 -0.56 -10.00 -2.06
N ILE A 3 0.12 -8.89 -1.74
CA ILE A 3 1.13 -8.82 -0.67
C ILE A 3 0.72 -7.76 0.33
N SER A 4 0.54 -8.14 1.59
CA SER A 4 0.36 -7.19 2.69
C SER A 4 1.74 -6.88 3.28
N VAL A 5 2.17 -5.63 3.15
CA VAL A 5 3.51 -5.20 3.60
C VAL A 5 3.52 -4.68 5.03
N THR A 6 2.35 -4.41 5.61
CA THR A 6 2.20 -3.93 7.00
C THR A 6 0.78 -4.16 7.51
N ASN A 7 0.62 -4.35 8.79
CA ASN A 7 -0.67 -4.33 9.49
C ASN A 7 -1.01 -2.96 10.08
N ARG A 8 -0.09 -2.00 10.02
CA ARG A 8 -0.26 -0.63 10.53
C ARG A 8 -1.03 0.22 9.53
N CYS A 9 -1.85 1.15 10.04
CA CYS A 9 -2.56 2.13 9.23
C CYS A 9 -2.66 3.46 10.00
N ASN A 10 -2.61 4.57 9.28
CA ASN A 10 -2.81 5.92 9.80
C ASN A 10 -4.30 6.30 9.92
N PHE A 11 -5.23 5.53 9.32
CA PHE A 11 -6.66 5.67 9.50
C PHE A 11 -7.22 4.65 10.50
N ARG A 12 -8.47 4.87 10.96
CA ARG A 12 -9.20 4.01 11.90
C ARG A 12 -10.63 3.75 11.39
N CYS A 13 -10.72 3.29 10.15
CA CYS A 13 -12.02 3.09 9.48
C CYS A 13 -12.91 2.11 10.25
N THR A 14 -14.15 2.51 10.48
CA THR A 14 -15.11 1.79 11.32
C THR A 14 -15.40 0.35 10.89
N TYR A 15 -15.23 0.07 9.60
CA TYR A 15 -15.46 -1.26 9.01
C TYR A 15 -14.19 -2.09 8.87
N CYS A 16 -13.01 -1.46 8.98
CA CYS A 16 -11.74 -2.10 8.64
C CYS A 16 -11.02 -2.67 9.84
N MET A 17 -11.32 -2.18 11.02
CA MET A 17 -10.46 -2.36 12.16
C MET A 17 -10.87 -3.45 13.08
N PRO A 18 -10.15 -4.56 13.01
CA PRO A 18 -9.95 -5.34 14.21
C PRO A 18 -9.12 -4.53 15.22
N GLU A 19 -9.37 -4.77 16.47
CA GLU A 19 -8.56 -4.30 17.60
C GLU A 19 -7.08 -4.63 17.34
N THR A 20 -6.36 -3.76 16.66
CA THR A 20 -4.93 -3.96 16.44
C THR A 20 -4.21 -3.65 17.73
N LYS A 21 -4.04 -4.63 18.53
CA LYS A 21 -2.86 -4.68 19.38
C LYS A 21 -1.67 -4.59 18.43
N ASN A 22 -0.73 -3.69 18.73
CA ASN A 22 0.54 -3.56 18.03
C ASN A 22 1.22 -4.93 18.00
N VAL A 23 0.97 -5.69 16.94
CA VAL A 23 1.69 -6.91 16.70
C VAL A 23 2.82 -6.52 15.76
N ASP A 24 4.01 -6.38 16.31
CA ASP A 24 5.24 -6.07 15.57
C ASP A 24 5.71 -7.24 14.68
N GLU A 25 4.84 -8.17 14.38
CA GLU A 25 5.15 -9.38 13.64
C GLU A 25 4.82 -9.24 12.15
N THR A 26 5.39 -8.25 11.50
CA THR A 26 5.44 -8.23 10.05
C THR A 26 6.79 -8.72 9.57
N LEU A 27 6.78 -9.51 8.49
CA LEU A 27 8.00 -9.85 7.77
C LEU A 27 8.74 -8.57 7.35
N SER A 28 10.04 -8.61 7.30
CA SER A 28 10.85 -7.57 6.67
C SER A 28 10.52 -7.48 5.19
N LEU A 29 10.79 -6.32 4.57
CA LEU A 29 10.62 -6.18 3.12
C LEU A 29 11.53 -7.11 2.33
N ASP A 30 12.69 -7.48 2.89
CA ASP A 30 13.59 -8.46 2.28
C ASP A 30 12.99 -9.87 2.27
N GLU A 31 12.41 -10.32 3.38
CA GLU A 31 11.71 -11.61 3.45
C GLU A 31 10.51 -11.65 2.49
N ILE A 32 9.74 -10.57 2.44
CA ILE A 32 8.62 -10.44 1.50
C ILE A 32 9.12 -10.48 0.05
N TYR A 33 10.25 -9.84 -0.24
CA TYR A 33 10.87 -9.86 -1.56
C TYR A 33 11.27 -11.28 -1.98
N GLU A 34 11.89 -12.06 -1.10
CA GLU A 34 12.26 -13.45 -1.39
C GLU A 34 11.03 -14.32 -1.71
N VAL A 35 9.93 -14.11 -0.98
CA VAL A 35 8.65 -14.79 -1.29
C VAL A 35 8.11 -14.36 -2.67
N ALA A 36 8.16 -13.07 -3.00
CA ALA A 36 7.72 -12.56 -4.29
C ALA A 36 8.60 -13.09 -5.45
N LEU A 37 9.92 -13.14 -5.23
CA LEU A 37 10.87 -13.71 -6.20
C LEU A 37 10.61 -15.20 -6.44
N ALA A 38 10.36 -15.97 -5.39
CA ALA A 38 9.98 -17.37 -5.53
C ALA A 38 8.65 -17.54 -6.29
N ALA A 39 7.65 -16.71 -5.96
CA ALA A 39 6.36 -16.70 -6.66
C ALA A 39 6.50 -16.33 -8.15
N SER A 40 7.38 -15.39 -8.49
CA SER A 40 7.65 -15.01 -9.88
C SER A 40 8.24 -16.17 -10.69
N LYS A 41 9.14 -16.93 -10.10
CA LYS A 41 9.69 -18.17 -10.68
C LYS A 41 8.63 -19.25 -10.91
N CYS A 42 7.54 -19.22 -10.13
CA CYS A 42 6.38 -20.08 -10.31
C CYS A 42 5.34 -19.51 -11.31
N GLY A 43 5.66 -18.43 -12.04
CA GLY A 43 4.80 -17.85 -13.09
C GLY A 43 3.87 -16.75 -12.61
N ILE A 44 4.00 -16.26 -11.39
CA ILE A 44 3.27 -15.06 -10.91
C ILE A 44 3.93 -13.81 -11.48
N THR A 45 3.21 -13.09 -12.34
CA THR A 45 3.73 -11.91 -13.06
C THR A 45 3.10 -10.59 -12.61
N LYS A 46 2.06 -10.65 -11.75
CA LYS A 46 1.32 -9.49 -11.28
C LYS A 46 1.25 -9.46 -9.77
N PHE A 47 1.63 -8.33 -9.20
CA PHE A 47 1.64 -8.12 -7.75
C PHE A 47 0.76 -6.94 -7.36
N LYS A 48 -0.03 -7.13 -6.30
CA LYS A 48 -0.83 -6.08 -5.69
C LYS A 48 -0.35 -5.83 -4.26
N ILE A 49 0.23 -4.66 -4.04
CA ILE A 49 0.72 -4.24 -2.74
C ILE A 49 -0.43 -3.67 -1.92
N THR A 50 -0.55 -4.16 -0.71
CA THR A 50 -1.58 -3.73 0.24
C THR A 50 -1.00 -3.72 1.66
N GLY A 51 -1.88 -3.60 2.65
CA GLY A 51 -1.53 -3.70 4.07
C GLY A 51 -2.66 -3.14 4.90
N GLY A 52 -2.34 -2.58 6.04
CA GLY A 52 -3.13 -1.50 6.60
C GLY A 52 -3.04 -0.31 5.64
N GLU A 53 -1.98 0.49 5.76
CA GLU A 53 -1.63 1.49 4.74
C GLU A 53 -0.18 1.26 4.27
N PRO A 54 0.04 0.82 3.02
CA PRO A 54 1.38 0.46 2.54
C PRO A 54 2.35 1.66 2.51
N LEU A 55 1.86 2.88 2.28
CA LEU A 55 2.71 4.08 2.18
C LEU A 55 3.29 4.56 3.52
N ILE A 56 2.90 3.94 4.65
CA ILE A 56 3.57 4.19 5.94
C ILE A 56 4.72 3.21 6.22
N ARG A 57 4.92 2.22 5.34
CA ARG A 57 6.02 1.27 5.49
C ARG A 57 7.31 1.90 4.97
N ASP A 58 8.29 2.07 5.86
CA ASP A 58 9.61 2.57 5.46
C ASP A 58 10.24 1.66 4.41
N GLY A 59 10.82 2.25 3.35
CA GLY A 59 11.45 1.52 2.25
C GLY A 59 10.47 0.94 1.22
N ILE A 60 9.20 1.33 1.22
CA ILE A 60 8.19 0.78 0.30
C ILE A 60 8.51 1.07 -1.17
N THR A 61 9.04 2.24 -1.50
CA THR A 61 9.44 2.61 -2.88
C THR A 61 10.59 1.76 -3.38
N ASP A 62 11.62 1.55 -2.55
CA ASP A 62 12.74 0.65 -2.88
C ASP A 62 12.26 -0.79 -3.07
N PHE A 63 11.33 -1.25 -2.24
CA PHE A 63 10.73 -2.58 -2.39
C PHE A 63 9.98 -2.72 -3.71
N ILE A 64 9.19 -1.72 -4.12
CA ILE A 64 8.48 -1.71 -5.40
C ILE A 64 9.48 -1.73 -6.55
N LYS A 65 10.55 -0.94 -6.49
CA LYS A 65 11.61 -0.93 -7.48
C LYS A 65 12.27 -2.30 -7.65
N ARG A 66 12.61 -2.94 -6.55
CA ARG A 66 13.19 -4.30 -6.56
C ARG A 66 12.22 -5.33 -7.18
N LEU A 67 10.93 -5.21 -6.91
CA LEU A 67 9.92 -6.07 -7.57
C LEU A 67 9.85 -5.80 -9.07
N TYR A 68 9.93 -4.53 -9.48
CA TYR A 68 9.92 -4.14 -10.89
C TYR A 68 11.15 -4.68 -11.64
N ASP A 69 12.30 -4.75 -11.01
CA ASP A 69 13.55 -5.25 -11.58
C ASP A 69 13.56 -6.78 -11.78
N ILE A 70 12.51 -7.50 -11.36
CA ILE A 70 12.35 -8.93 -11.66
C ILE A 70 11.80 -9.09 -13.10
N ASP A 71 12.57 -9.66 -14.01
CA ASP A 71 12.23 -9.79 -15.45
C ASP A 71 10.84 -10.34 -15.76
N SER A 72 10.33 -11.24 -14.92
CA SER A 72 9.03 -11.88 -15.12
C SER A 72 7.86 -11.03 -14.59
N VAL A 73 8.11 -10.01 -13.80
CA VAL A 73 7.07 -9.11 -13.25
C VAL A 73 6.62 -8.14 -14.32
N LYS A 74 5.31 -8.06 -14.53
CA LYS A 74 4.69 -7.25 -15.61
C LYS A 74 3.80 -6.14 -15.07
N ASP A 75 3.33 -6.27 -13.85
CA ASP A 75 2.32 -5.37 -13.31
C ASP A 75 2.44 -5.30 -11.78
N ILE A 76 2.64 -4.11 -11.28
CA ILE A 76 2.69 -3.83 -9.84
C ILE A 76 1.66 -2.75 -9.55
N THR A 77 0.69 -3.08 -8.70
CA THR A 77 -0.36 -2.15 -8.27
C THR A 77 -0.29 -1.95 -6.76
N ILE A 78 -0.69 -0.77 -6.29
CA ILE A 78 -0.82 -0.49 -4.86
C ILE A 78 -2.26 -0.13 -4.52
N THR A 79 -2.73 -0.54 -3.34
CA THR A 79 -3.99 -0.04 -2.78
C THR A 79 -3.66 0.77 -1.54
N THR A 80 -4.07 2.02 -1.54
CA THR A 80 -3.76 3.01 -0.50
C THR A 80 -5.01 3.79 -0.10
N ASN A 81 -5.02 4.36 1.09
CA ASN A 81 -6.02 5.34 1.49
C ASN A 81 -5.79 6.75 0.88
N GLY A 82 -4.68 6.94 0.18
CA GLY A 82 -4.35 8.16 -0.56
C GLY A 82 -3.69 9.27 0.26
N PHE A 83 -3.68 9.20 1.59
CA PHE A 83 -3.18 10.27 2.46
C PHE A 83 -1.74 10.71 2.14
N TYR A 84 -0.87 9.75 1.85
CA TYR A 84 0.53 10.03 1.53
C TYR A 84 0.82 10.03 0.02
N LEU A 85 -0.20 9.92 -0.84
CA LEU A 85 0.02 9.71 -2.27
C LEU A 85 0.71 10.90 -2.91
N CYS A 86 0.31 12.14 -2.59
CA CYS A 86 0.98 13.35 -3.08
C CYS A 86 2.49 13.34 -2.79
N LYS A 87 2.87 12.92 -1.59
CA LYS A 87 4.28 12.85 -1.17
C LYS A 87 5.09 11.81 -1.95
N TYR A 88 4.49 10.68 -2.29
CA TYR A 88 5.21 9.54 -2.87
C TYR A 88 4.95 9.33 -4.37
N ALA A 89 4.12 10.17 -5.01
CA ALA A 89 3.68 9.94 -6.39
C ALA A 89 4.85 9.81 -7.37
N GLU A 90 5.81 10.74 -7.32
CA GLU A 90 6.98 10.71 -8.21
C GLU A 90 7.85 9.47 -7.95
N ASP A 91 8.20 9.21 -6.69
CA ASP A 91 9.01 8.04 -6.30
C ASP A 91 8.36 6.71 -6.72
N LEU A 92 7.03 6.61 -6.62
CA LEU A 92 6.28 5.42 -7.03
C LEU A 92 6.32 5.21 -8.55
N VAL A 93 6.23 6.28 -9.33
CA VAL A 93 6.37 6.22 -10.79
C VAL A 93 7.79 5.79 -11.16
N GLU A 94 8.81 6.39 -10.55
CA GLU A 94 10.22 6.03 -10.79
C GLU A 94 10.54 4.60 -10.35
N ALA A 95 9.87 4.10 -9.32
CA ALA A 95 9.97 2.71 -8.88
C ALA A 95 9.30 1.71 -9.83
N GLY A 96 8.58 2.15 -10.87
CA GLY A 96 7.93 1.28 -11.84
C GLY A 96 6.54 0.80 -11.43
N LEU A 97 5.85 1.53 -10.55
CA LEU A 97 4.46 1.22 -10.19
C LEU A 97 3.54 1.40 -11.42
N SER A 98 2.73 0.39 -11.70
CA SER A 98 1.84 0.40 -12.89
C SER A 98 0.53 1.14 -12.64
N SER A 99 -0.02 1.07 -11.45
CA SER A 99 -1.28 1.75 -11.10
C SER A 99 -1.51 1.86 -9.59
N VAL A 100 -2.35 2.82 -9.23
CA VAL A 100 -2.79 3.07 -7.85
C VAL A 100 -4.29 2.87 -7.74
N ASN A 101 -4.73 2.16 -6.69
CA ASN A 101 -6.14 2.11 -6.29
C ASN A 101 -6.30 2.91 -5.00
N ILE A 102 -7.05 3.99 -5.05
CA ILE A 102 -7.33 4.82 -3.88
C ILE A 102 -8.64 4.37 -3.25
N SER A 103 -8.59 4.05 -1.95
CA SER A 103 -9.77 3.72 -1.15
C SER A 103 -10.39 5.01 -0.62
N LEU A 104 -11.47 5.49 -1.25
CA LEU A 104 -12.16 6.72 -0.89
C LEU A 104 -13.65 6.44 -0.63
N ASP A 105 -14.06 6.49 0.63
CA ASP A 105 -15.42 6.13 1.05
C ASP A 105 -16.44 7.25 0.84
N SER A 106 -16.02 8.51 0.88
CA SER A 106 -16.91 9.66 0.77
C SER A 106 -16.18 10.92 0.36
N LEU A 107 -16.83 11.73 -0.49
CA LEU A 107 -16.40 13.10 -0.83
C LEU A 107 -16.98 14.15 0.14
N LYS A 108 -17.75 13.73 1.15
CA LYS A 108 -18.30 14.63 2.18
C LYS A 108 -17.43 14.54 3.43
N LYS A 109 -16.83 15.67 3.86
CA LYS A 109 -15.92 15.74 5.01
C LYS A 109 -16.47 15.07 6.27
N ASP A 110 -17.69 15.44 6.68
CA ASP A 110 -18.30 14.88 7.88
C ASP A 110 -18.47 13.35 7.81
N ARG A 111 -18.83 12.84 6.63
CA ARG A 111 -18.98 11.40 6.42
C ARG A 111 -17.63 10.71 6.36
N PHE A 112 -16.67 11.31 5.66
CA PHE A 112 -15.31 10.80 5.59
C PHE A 112 -14.70 10.67 6.99
N LEU A 113 -14.76 11.74 7.80
CA LEU A 113 -14.29 11.74 9.19
C LEU A 113 -14.99 10.65 10.03
N LYS A 114 -16.31 10.50 9.90
CA LYS A 114 -17.06 9.45 10.64
C LYS A 114 -16.62 8.04 10.27
N ILE A 115 -16.28 7.81 9.01
CA ILE A 115 -15.89 6.47 8.53
C ILE A 115 -14.43 6.19 8.88
N THR A 116 -13.52 7.13 8.59
CA THR A 116 -12.08 6.92 8.67
C THR A 116 -11.47 7.23 10.03
N GLY A 117 -12.19 7.99 10.86
CA GLY A 117 -11.70 8.48 12.15
C GLY A 117 -10.67 9.61 12.04
N VAL A 118 -10.40 10.13 10.83
CA VAL A 118 -9.37 11.16 10.58
C VAL A 118 -9.93 12.23 9.63
N ASP A 119 -9.69 13.51 9.95
CA ASP A 119 -10.03 14.64 9.07
C ASP A 119 -8.90 14.86 8.06
N ALA A 120 -8.92 14.10 6.98
CA ALA A 120 -7.85 14.05 5.99
C ALA A 120 -8.38 14.00 4.54
N LEU A 121 -9.63 14.41 4.31
CA LEU A 121 -10.20 14.34 2.95
C LEU A 121 -9.45 15.23 1.96
N ASP A 122 -9.02 16.41 2.40
CA ASP A 122 -8.31 17.35 1.52
C ASP A 122 -6.95 16.78 1.10
N ASP A 123 -6.20 16.14 2.02
CA ASP A 123 -4.93 15.49 1.71
C ASP A 123 -5.10 14.34 0.71
N VAL A 124 -6.17 13.55 0.87
CA VAL A 124 -6.50 12.45 -0.06
C VAL A 124 -6.89 12.96 -1.44
N MET A 125 -7.58 14.10 -1.49
CA MET A 125 -8.00 14.71 -2.77
C MET A 125 -6.86 15.43 -3.50
N GLU A 126 -5.81 15.84 -2.78
CA GLU A 126 -4.59 16.39 -3.36
C GLU A 126 -3.73 15.29 -4.02
N GLY A 127 -3.68 14.10 -3.43
CA GLY A 127 -2.94 12.95 -3.95
C GLY A 127 -3.60 12.32 -5.15
#